data_8c9c71eb920dc6114de292ea14ad5b3e
#
_entry.id   8c9c71eb920dc6114de292ea14ad5b3e
#
_cell.length_a   1.000
_cell.length_b   1.000
_cell.length_c   1.000
_cell.angle_alpha   90.00
_cell.angle_beta   90.00
_cell.angle_gamma   90.00
#
_symmetry.space_group_name_H-M   'P 1'
#
loop_
_entity.id
_entity.type
_entity.pdbx_description
1 polymer ?
#
loop_
_entity_poly.entity_id
_entity_poly.type
_entity_poly.pdbx_seq_one_letter_code
_entity_poly.pdbx_strand_id
1 'polypeptide(L)'
;LLVVIIAVFALLNRSGEELHEGEILIEAGGNTLGVLTVADLQKLPAVQKKMVIQSTGGMTKHEFTGTPLLDVLNSIDPGLTQKYTRIITKGIDNYTSGVEMSEVLKPNNVFIVYADYGKPLQTKTGGEGAMRIIIYQDEFGQRFTNFLTSLEFQ
;
A
#
# COMPACT_ATOMS: atom_id res chain seq x y z
N LEU A 1 -15.01 0.08 -12.54
CA LEU A 1 -14.97 1.53 -12.73
C LEU A 1 -16.03 2.25 -11.88
N LEU A 2 -17.27 1.78 -11.95
CA LEU A 2 -18.36 2.37 -11.17
C LEU A 2 -18.12 2.24 -9.65
N VAL A 3 -17.57 1.11 -9.22
CA VAL A 3 -17.26 0.84 -7.82
C VAL A 3 -16.20 1.81 -7.30
N VAL A 4 -15.19 2.10 -8.11
CA VAL A 4 -14.12 3.06 -7.76
C VAL A 4 -14.69 4.47 -7.61
N ILE A 5 -15.58 4.88 -8.51
CA ILE A 5 -16.23 6.19 -8.45
C ILE A 5 -17.08 6.31 -7.18
N ILE A 6 -17.83 5.27 -6.81
CA ILE A 6 -18.62 5.27 -5.58
C ILE A 6 -17.73 5.37 -4.34
N ALA A 7 -16.61 4.63 -4.31
CA ALA A 7 -15.67 4.68 -3.20
C ALA A 7 -15.06 6.07 -3.04
N VAL A 8 -14.62 6.69 -4.13
CA VAL A 8 -14.07 8.06 -4.13
C VAL A 8 -15.12 9.06 -3.66
N PHE A 9 -16.35 8.93 -4.14
CA PHE A 9 -17.44 9.84 -3.77
C PHE A 9 -17.77 9.74 -2.28
N ALA A 10 -17.84 8.53 -1.74
CA ALA A 10 -18.09 8.32 -0.31
C ALA A 10 -17.00 8.95 0.55
N LEU A 11 -15.77 8.98 0.06
CA LEU A 11 -14.64 9.54 0.76
C LEU A 11 -14.57 11.05 0.74
N LEU A 12 -14.98 11.69 -0.33
CA LEU A 12 -15.08 13.14 -0.42
C LEU A 12 -16.02 13.72 0.63
N ASN A 13 -16.92 12.91 1.17
CA ASN A 13 -17.83 13.31 2.24
C ASN A 13 -17.27 13.06 3.64
N ARG A 14 -16.09 12.45 3.75
CA ARG A 14 -15.39 12.28 5.04
C ARG A 14 -14.50 13.51 5.25
N SER A 15 -14.96 14.45 6.00
CA SER A 15 -14.16 15.62 6.36
C SER A 15 -13.35 15.33 7.62
N GLY A 16 -12.12 15.87 7.71
CA GLY A 16 -11.26 15.70 8.87
C GLY A 16 -10.76 14.27 8.99
N GLU A 17 -10.21 13.75 7.93
CA GLU A 17 -9.82 12.36 7.77
C GLU A 17 -8.90 11.86 8.87
N GLU A 18 -9.41 10.96 9.70
CA GLU A 18 -8.59 10.14 10.56
C GLU A 18 -8.09 8.92 9.80
N LEU A 19 -6.82 8.56 10.03
CA LEU A 19 -6.27 7.34 9.48
C LEU A 19 -6.71 6.15 10.34
N HIS A 20 -7.20 5.10 9.69
CA HIS A 20 -7.68 3.89 10.37
C HIS A 20 -6.85 2.70 9.93
N GLU A 21 -6.49 1.84 10.88
CA GLU A 21 -5.86 0.57 10.55
C GLU A 21 -6.82 -0.27 9.68
N GLY A 22 -6.25 -0.94 8.67
CA GLY A 22 -7.06 -1.72 7.72
C GLY A 22 -7.61 -0.92 6.56
N GLU A 23 -7.33 0.38 6.49
CA GLU A 23 -7.69 1.25 5.38
C GLU A 23 -6.47 2.01 4.89
N ILE A 24 -6.36 2.19 3.57
CA ILE A 24 -5.31 3.02 2.97
C ILE A 24 -5.98 4.23 2.32
N LEU A 25 -5.69 5.40 2.84
CA LEU A 25 -6.15 6.66 2.28
C LEU A 25 -5.26 7.05 1.09
N ILE A 26 -5.87 7.30 -0.05
CA ILE A 26 -5.16 7.71 -1.27
C ILE A 26 -5.35 9.21 -1.45
N GLU A 27 -4.26 9.96 -1.47
CA GLU A 27 -4.28 11.42 -1.51
C GLU A 27 -3.36 11.97 -2.60
N ALA A 28 -3.73 13.12 -3.16
CA ALA A 28 -2.88 13.90 -4.05
C ALA A 28 -3.24 15.38 -3.93
N GLY A 29 -2.24 16.25 -3.73
CA GLY A 29 -2.44 17.69 -3.65
C GLY A 29 -3.44 18.13 -2.58
N GLY A 30 -3.52 17.42 -1.47
CA GLY A 30 -4.46 17.71 -0.40
C GLY A 30 -5.87 17.17 -0.64
N ASN A 31 -6.11 16.49 -1.77
CA ASN A 31 -7.41 15.91 -2.10
C ASN A 31 -7.38 14.41 -1.89
N THR A 32 -8.47 13.86 -1.35
CA THR A 32 -8.65 12.41 -1.22
C THR A 32 -9.12 11.83 -2.55
N LEU A 33 -8.38 10.85 -3.06
CA LEU A 33 -8.72 10.15 -4.31
C LEU A 33 -9.47 8.84 -4.05
N GLY A 34 -9.29 8.24 -2.90
CA GLY A 34 -9.96 6.99 -2.57
C GLY A 34 -9.49 6.41 -1.25
N VAL A 35 -10.14 5.32 -0.83
CA VAL A 35 -9.69 4.48 0.29
C VAL A 35 -9.72 3.03 -0.18
N LEU A 36 -8.71 2.27 0.20
CA LEU A 36 -8.60 0.85 -0.13
C LEU A 36 -8.56 0.02 1.14
N THR A 37 -9.20 -1.14 1.07
CA THR A 37 -9.17 -2.15 2.12
C THR A 37 -8.50 -3.42 1.59
N VAL A 38 -8.23 -4.38 2.46
CA VAL A 38 -7.76 -5.70 2.03
C VAL A 38 -8.74 -6.34 1.05
N ALA A 39 -10.05 -6.20 1.28
CA ALA A 39 -11.06 -6.74 0.38
C ALA A 39 -10.94 -6.15 -1.03
N ASP A 40 -10.62 -4.87 -1.15
CA ASP A 40 -10.40 -4.24 -2.46
C ASP A 40 -9.16 -4.81 -3.14
N LEU A 41 -8.08 -5.01 -2.39
CA LEU A 41 -6.84 -5.58 -2.93
C LEU A 41 -7.04 -7.03 -3.39
N GLN A 42 -7.85 -7.79 -2.67
CA GLN A 42 -8.13 -9.18 -3.01
C GLN A 42 -8.89 -9.34 -4.33
N LYS A 43 -9.51 -8.29 -4.84
CA LYS A 43 -10.14 -8.27 -6.16
C LYS A 43 -9.15 -8.10 -7.31
N LEU A 44 -7.91 -7.74 -7.00
CA LEU A 44 -6.84 -7.53 -7.95
C LEU A 44 -5.97 -8.78 -8.07
N PRO A 45 -5.15 -8.91 -9.13
CA PRO A 45 -4.27 -10.05 -9.27
C PRO A 45 -3.37 -10.22 -8.04
N ALA A 46 -3.40 -11.42 -7.45
CA ALA A 46 -2.58 -11.73 -6.28
C ALA A 46 -1.27 -12.39 -6.72
N VAL A 47 -0.19 -12.02 -6.05
CA VAL A 47 1.11 -12.64 -6.21
C VAL A 47 1.66 -13.06 -4.86
N GLN A 48 2.50 -14.08 -4.86
CA GLN A 48 3.23 -14.51 -3.67
C GLN A 48 4.71 -14.22 -3.87
N LYS A 49 5.35 -13.66 -2.84
CA LYS A 49 6.77 -13.32 -2.89
C LYS A 49 7.47 -13.83 -1.64
N LYS A 50 8.43 -14.73 -1.86
CA LYS A 50 9.36 -15.16 -0.80
C LYS A 50 10.47 -14.16 -0.71
N MET A 51 10.75 -13.68 0.50
CA MET A 51 11.85 -12.76 0.70
C MET A 51 12.36 -12.80 2.13
N VAL A 52 13.59 -12.33 2.28
CA VAL A 52 14.22 -12.15 3.58
C VAL A 52 14.36 -10.66 3.79
N ILE A 53 13.83 -10.15 4.91
CA ILE A 53 13.98 -8.76 5.27
C ILE A 53 15.15 -8.64 6.25
N GLN A 54 16.14 -7.82 5.91
CA GLN A 54 17.25 -7.47 6.78
C GLN A 54 16.93 -6.15 7.46
N SER A 55 17.05 -6.14 8.79
CA SER A 55 16.81 -4.93 9.57
C SER A 55 17.80 -4.91 10.75
N THR A 56 17.75 -3.83 11.53
CA THR A 56 18.57 -3.72 12.74
C THR A 56 18.27 -4.80 13.77
N GLY A 57 17.07 -5.37 13.75
CA GLY A 57 16.67 -6.49 14.60
C GLY A 57 17.05 -7.86 14.08
N GLY A 58 17.75 -7.97 12.94
CA GLY A 58 18.14 -9.22 12.32
C GLY A 58 17.42 -9.51 11.02
N MET A 59 17.46 -10.77 10.60
CA MET A 59 16.83 -11.22 9.36
C MET A 59 15.56 -11.98 9.66
N THR A 60 14.49 -11.70 8.90
CA THR A 60 13.23 -12.43 8.97
C THR A 60 12.85 -12.95 7.60
N LYS A 61 12.30 -14.18 7.57
CA LYS A 61 11.83 -14.82 6.35
C LYS A 61 10.33 -14.59 6.19
N HIS A 62 9.92 -14.31 4.97
CA HIS A 62 8.52 -14.04 4.66
C HIS A 62 8.10 -14.72 3.37
N GLU A 63 6.83 -15.07 3.28
CA GLU A 63 6.17 -15.41 2.02
C GLU A 63 4.92 -14.55 1.94
N PHE A 64 5.10 -13.34 1.38
CA PHE A 64 4.02 -12.37 1.31
C PHE A 64 3.05 -12.69 0.18
N THR A 65 1.77 -12.44 0.46
CA THR A 65 0.72 -12.39 -0.55
C THR A 65 0.24 -10.96 -0.67
N GLY A 66 0.14 -10.48 -1.88
CA GLY A 66 -0.30 -9.12 -2.14
C GLY A 66 -0.54 -8.86 -3.62
N THR A 67 -0.56 -7.59 -3.97
CA THR A 67 -0.78 -7.16 -5.35
C THR A 67 0.27 -6.13 -5.76
N PRO A 68 0.72 -6.11 -7.03
CA PRO A 68 1.61 -5.06 -7.49
C PRO A 68 0.99 -3.69 -7.30
N LEU A 69 1.78 -2.74 -6.80
CA LEU A 69 1.28 -1.38 -6.60
C LEU A 69 0.78 -0.76 -7.91
N LEU A 70 1.41 -1.10 -9.03
CA LEU A 70 0.96 -0.62 -10.34
C LEU A 70 -0.48 -1.03 -10.64
N ASP A 71 -0.86 -2.28 -10.32
CA ASP A 71 -2.24 -2.75 -10.52
C ASP A 71 -3.22 -2.00 -9.61
N VAL A 72 -2.79 -1.68 -8.40
CA VAL A 72 -3.59 -0.87 -7.46
C VAL A 72 -3.83 0.52 -8.05
N LEU A 73 -2.78 1.18 -8.54
CA LEU A 73 -2.91 2.53 -9.12
C LEU A 73 -3.82 2.52 -10.34
N ASN A 74 -3.65 1.55 -11.23
CA ASN A 74 -4.48 1.44 -12.44
C ASN A 74 -5.94 1.13 -12.11
N SER A 75 -6.23 0.50 -10.99
CA SER A 75 -7.60 0.26 -10.55
C SER A 75 -8.28 1.53 -10.05
N ILE A 76 -7.51 2.49 -9.56
CA ILE A 76 -8.02 3.79 -9.09
C ILE A 76 -8.14 4.74 -10.28
N ASP A 77 -7.05 4.99 -10.97
CA ASP A 77 -6.97 5.85 -12.15
C ASP A 77 -5.70 5.52 -12.93
N PRO A 78 -5.81 5.01 -14.17
CA PRO A 78 -4.62 4.71 -14.99
C PRO A 78 -3.73 5.92 -15.25
N GLY A 79 -4.25 7.13 -15.13
CA GLY A 79 -3.48 8.37 -15.32
C GLY A 79 -2.53 8.71 -14.19
N LEU A 80 -2.64 8.06 -13.04
CA LEU A 80 -1.81 8.39 -11.87
C LEU A 80 -0.31 8.21 -12.13
N THR A 81 0.06 7.17 -12.87
CA THR A 81 1.46 6.89 -13.17
C THR A 81 2.11 7.93 -14.09
N GLN A 82 1.30 8.70 -14.80
CA GLN A 82 1.78 9.76 -15.70
C GLN A 82 1.72 11.14 -15.05
N LYS A 83 0.81 11.35 -14.11
CA LYS A 83 0.62 12.62 -13.42
C LYS A 83 1.63 12.87 -12.32
N TYR A 84 2.06 11.83 -11.65
CA TYR A 84 2.88 11.94 -10.43
C TYR A 84 4.17 11.16 -10.58
N THR A 85 5.21 11.63 -9.90
CA THR A 85 6.56 11.04 -10.01
C THR A 85 6.98 10.31 -8.74
N ARG A 86 6.26 10.53 -7.63
CA ARG A 86 6.63 9.97 -6.33
C ARG A 86 5.38 9.65 -5.52
N ILE A 87 5.48 8.63 -4.67
CA ILE A 87 4.45 8.28 -3.70
C ILE A 87 5.08 8.29 -2.32
N ILE A 88 4.51 9.06 -1.41
CA ILE A 88 4.88 9.04 0.01
C ILE A 88 4.00 8.02 0.70
N THR A 89 4.62 7.09 1.42
CA THR A 89 3.93 6.01 2.13
C THR A 89 3.97 6.30 3.62
N LYS A 90 2.85 6.13 4.29
CA LYS A 90 2.76 6.40 5.73
C LYS A 90 2.02 5.26 6.43
N GLY A 91 2.57 4.82 7.58
CA GLY A 91 1.92 3.87 8.47
C GLY A 91 1.14 4.55 9.58
N ILE A 92 0.34 3.77 10.31
CA ILE A 92 -0.45 4.27 11.43
C ILE A 92 0.44 4.78 12.59
N ASP A 93 1.66 4.27 12.67
CA ASP A 93 2.68 4.70 13.64
C ASP A 93 3.45 5.94 13.20
N ASN A 94 2.98 6.62 12.15
CA ASN A 94 3.60 7.79 11.51
C ASN A 94 4.93 7.52 10.81
N TYR A 95 5.34 6.26 10.69
CA TYR A 95 6.49 5.94 9.86
C TYR A 95 6.22 6.37 8.43
N THR A 96 7.14 7.16 7.89
CA THR A 96 6.97 7.77 6.56
C THR A 96 8.15 7.41 5.68
N SER A 97 7.87 6.98 4.47
CA SER A 97 8.88 6.65 3.47
C SER A 97 8.39 7.12 2.10
N GLY A 98 9.13 6.78 1.07
CA GLY A 98 8.76 7.16 -0.29
C GLY A 98 9.27 6.17 -1.31
N VAL A 99 8.56 6.11 -2.43
CA VAL A 99 8.94 5.30 -3.58
C VAL A 99 8.75 6.16 -4.84
N GLU A 100 9.71 6.04 -5.75
CA GLU A 100 9.61 6.75 -7.03
C GLU A 100 8.67 6.00 -7.97
N MET A 101 7.94 6.75 -8.80
CA MET A 101 7.04 6.14 -9.78
C MET A 101 7.80 5.23 -10.75
N SER A 102 9.05 5.56 -11.08
CA SER A 102 9.90 4.71 -11.90
C SER A 102 10.14 3.34 -11.28
N GLU A 103 10.17 3.25 -9.95
CA GLU A 103 10.31 1.98 -9.23
C GLU A 103 9.00 1.18 -9.27
N VAL A 104 7.87 1.87 -9.16
CA VAL A 104 6.53 1.25 -9.25
C VAL A 104 6.30 0.66 -10.65
N LEU A 105 6.80 1.32 -11.68
CA LEU A 105 6.65 0.88 -13.06
C LEU A 105 7.54 -0.33 -13.41
N LYS A 106 8.56 -0.62 -12.61
CA LYS A 106 9.36 -1.82 -12.81
C LYS A 106 8.55 -3.07 -12.47
N PRO A 107 8.53 -4.07 -13.35
CA PRO A 107 7.83 -5.33 -13.06
C PRO A 107 8.36 -6.00 -11.79
N ASN A 108 7.47 -6.56 -11.00
CA ASN A 108 7.80 -7.36 -9.81
C ASN A 108 8.67 -6.61 -8.80
N ASN A 109 8.41 -5.34 -8.56
CA ASN A 109 9.25 -4.55 -7.67
C ASN A 109 8.51 -4.04 -6.43
N VAL A 110 7.41 -3.30 -6.60
CA VAL A 110 6.68 -2.70 -5.47
C VAL A 110 5.32 -3.37 -5.32
N PHE A 111 5.01 -3.79 -4.09
CA PHE A 111 3.77 -4.51 -3.78
C PHE A 111 3.12 -3.94 -2.53
N ILE A 112 1.80 -3.98 -2.51
CA ILE A 112 1.05 -3.89 -1.26
C ILE A 112 0.70 -5.32 -0.86
N VAL A 113 1.21 -5.76 0.27
CA VAL A 113 0.96 -7.11 0.78
C VAL A 113 0.01 -7.07 1.96
N TYR A 114 -0.78 -8.13 2.13
CA TYR A 114 -1.80 -8.23 3.17
C TYR A 114 -1.79 -9.57 3.90
N ALA A 115 -0.91 -10.48 3.53
CA ALA A 115 -0.73 -11.76 4.21
C ALA A 115 0.73 -12.20 4.18
N ASP A 116 1.12 -13.02 5.16
CA ASP A 116 2.45 -13.61 5.27
C ASP A 116 2.29 -15.08 5.64
N TYR A 117 2.86 -15.97 4.84
CA TYR A 117 2.64 -17.42 4.94
C TYR A 117 1.15 -17.78 5.00
N GLY A 118 0.34 -17.10 4.20
CA GLY A 118 -1.10 -17.34 4.10
C GLY A 118 -1.94 -16.77 5.24
N LYS A 119 -1.33 -16.13 6.23
CA LYS A 119 -2.04 -15.54 7.37
C LYS A 119 -2.19 -14.04 7.18
N PRO A 120 -3.36 -13.47 7.47
CA PRO A 120 -3.54 -12.03 7.42
C PRO A 120 -2.51 -11.31 8.30
N LEU A 121 -2.03 -10.16 7.82
CA LEU A 121 -1.12 -9.33 8.61
C LEU A 121 -1.89 -8.72 9.78
N GLN A 122 -1.23 -8.66 10.93
CA GLN A 122 -1.82 -8.11 12.14
C GLN A 122 -1.67 -6.59 12.18
N THR A 123 -2.73 -5.92 12.62
CA THR A 123 -2.69 -4.50 12.90
C THR A 123 -1.84 -4.23 14.13
N LYS A 124 -1.46 -2.98 14.33
CA LYS A 124 -0.66 -2.57 15.50
C LYS A 124 -1.37 -2.86 16.82
N THR A 125 -2.70 -2.84 16.80
CA THR A 125 -3.53 -3.13 17.99
C THR A 125 -3.87 -4.61 18.16
N GLY A 126 -3.36 -5.47 17.26
CA GLY A 126 -3.51 -6.93 17.37
C GLY A 126 -4.65 -7.53 16.58
N GLY A 127 -5.43 -6.74 15.85
CA GLY A 127 -6.46 -7.25 14.94
C GLY A 127 -5.86 -7.73 13.62
N GLU A 128 -6.69 -8.10 12.67
CA GLU A 128 -6.29 -8.51 11.34
C GLU A 128 -6.63 -7.44 10.31
N GLY A 129 -5.98 -7.49 9.14
CA GLY A 129 -6.28 -6.61 8.03
C GLY A 129 -5.27 -5.49 7.82
N ALA A 130 -4.10 -5.57 8.42
CA ALA A 130 -3.01 -4.64 8.11
C ALA A 130 -2.49 -4.87 6.70
N MET A 131 -1.95 -3.80 6.13
CA MET A 131 -1.31 -3.82 4.81
C MET A 131 0.09 -3.23 4.94
N ARG A 132 0.97 -3.61 4.00
CA ARG A 132 2.37 -3.25 4.06
C ARG A 132 2.91 -3.01 2.67
N ILE A 133 3.71 -1.96 2.49
CA ILE A 133 4.50 -1.77 1.28
C ILE A 133 5.79 -2.57 1.38
N ILE A 134 6.09 -3.33 0.35
CA ILE A 134 7.41 -3.95 0.18
C ILE A 134 8.00 -3.55 -1.16
N ILE A 135 9.32 -3.45 -1.20
CA ILE A 135 10.08 -3.14 -2.41
C ILE A 135 11.07 -4.28 -2.61
N TYR A 136 10.75 -5.14 -3.58
CA TYR A 136 11.44 -6.42 -3.73
C TYR A 136 12.93 -6.28 -3.99
N GLN A 137 13.33 -5.21 -4.68
CA GLN A 137 14.74 -4.97 -5.02
C GLN A 137 15.53 -4.29 -3.89
N ASP A 138 14.87 -3.83 -2.83
CA ASP A 138 15.58 -3.25 -1.70
C ASP A 138 16.27 -4.35 -0.89
N GLU A 139 17.55 -4.15 -0.62
CA GLU A 139 18.32 -5.06 0.22
C GLU A 139 17.88 -5.00 1.69
N PHE A 140 17.56 -3.80 2.16
CA PHE A 140 17.14 -3.55 3.53
C PHE A 140 15.71 -3.04 3.56
N GLY A 141 14.97 -3.41 4.61
CA GLY A 141 13.57 -3.05 4.74
C GLY A 141 13.29 -1.62 5.21
N GLN A 142 14.21 -0.69 5.01
CA GLN A 142 14.08 0.69 5.53
C GLN A 142 12.96 1.48 4.86
N ARG A 143 12.66 1.21 3.59
CA ARG A 143 11.57 1.85 2.87
C ARG A 143 10.27 1.06 2.89
N PHE A 144 10.27 -0.11 3.56
CA PHE A 144 9.05 -0.89 3.73
C PHE A 144 8.20 -0.20 4.79
N THR A 145 6.93 0.00 4.46
CA THR A 145 6.02 0.68 5.37
C THR A 145 5.03 -0.32 5.95
N ASN A 146 5.20 -0.60 7.24
CA ASN A 146 4.29 -1.45 8.00
C ASN A 146 3.04 -0.67 8.38
N PHE A 147 1.93 -1.38 8.60
CA PHE A 147 0.69 -0.77 9.04
C PHE A 147 0.28 0.39 8.12
N LEU A 148 0.36 0.14 6.82
CA LEU A 148 0.14 1.17 5.80
C LEU A 148 -1.26 1.75 5.92
N THR A 149 -1.36 3.08 6.00
CA THR A 149 -2.62 3.80 6.10
C THR A 149 -2.76 4.93 5.09
N SER A 150 -1.69 5.32 4.40
CA SER A 150 -1.76 6.44 3.47
C SER A 150 -0.76 6.30 2.34
N LEU A 151 -1.22 6.64 1.14
CA LEU A 151 -0.39 6.86 -0.04
C LEU A 151 -0.66 8.28 -0.54
N GLU A 152 0.37 9.11 -0.56
CA GLU A 152 0.28 10.49 -1.05
C GLU A 152 1.08 10.64 -2.33
N PHE A 153 0.40 11.02 -3.40
CA PHE A 153 1.03 11.22 -4.70
C PHE A 153 1.60 12.63 -4.82
N GLN A 154 2.80 12.71 -5.35
CA GLN A 154 3.51 13.97 -5.58
C GLN A 154 4.04 14.06 -7.01
#